data_18544b0498175d1c05822e55cdb281b8
#
_entry.id   18544b0498175d1c05822e55cdb281b8
#
_cell.length_a   1.000
_cell.length_b   1.000
_cell.length_c   1.000
_cell.angle_alpha   90.00
_cell.angle_beta   90.00
_cell.angle_gamma   90.00
#
_symmetry.space_group_name_H-M   'P 1'
#
loop_
_entity.id
_entity.type
_entity.pdbx_description
1 polymer ?
#
loop_
_entity_poly.entity_id
_entity_poly.type
_entity_poly.pdbx_seq_one_letter_code
_entity_poly.pdbx_strand_id
1 'polypeptide(L)'
;MSGEKNIAARCRERWDRFLINNPTPGSRVKKIIKKSAHVVTLPLQYLMVVLLRTAYKYMDKSVEHWTWECFKRVEKKLSDNSRTNRYLTELLAKANRIPYHSGEKIRLVYLFQIPSCWPSFQSVWEILKDDGRFDVRFLLYDREQREKNQMKGAREFLVASGIPFEVAEEFDFEEFEPHIMIYQTPWDDSHRPDFLKSDAMSSLGIRIAYVPYGIEYSQDVWCDYIFSNNKFLATPWRVYTLSPQMKTAHRLKSAQGATPVRITGYPKFDIIYHALHSEDDLLPPALRQQAAGRKIVFWQMHFPAKDGTPDIPETSIYDYIQFAKYLPELQDRFFVLARPHPKFEEQYAKFGMGEQVREFFQLLADCPNVYMYDEPNYMPALISADCIIGDRSALMVESCVLDKPTLYMTNLWYKERMLDAVAPIFDSYYQGSEFYDMKLFLDFVVEKGFDYKRETRRQAAAQCVSSLGQV
;
A
#
# COMPACT_ATOMS: atom_id res chain seq x y z
N MET A 1 4.28 41.56 4.51
CA MET A 1 4.62 40.73 5.70
C MET A 1 4.34 41.33 7.06
N SER A 2 4.24 42.66 7.21
CA SER A 2 3.90 43.28 8.51
C SER A 2 2.39 43.35 8.82
N GLY A 3 1.52 43.38 7.82
CA GLY A 3 0.07 43.45 7.99
C GLY A 3 -0.59 42.17 8.50
N GLU A 4 -0.14 40.99 8.06
CA GLU A 4 -0.73 39.72 8.44
C GLU A 4 -0.47 39.31 9.89
N LYS A 5 0.73 39.63 10.42
CA LYS A 5 1.03 39.43 11.85
C LYS A 5 0.14 40.25 12.77
N ASN A 6 -0.28 41.41 12.30
CA ASN A 6 -1.13 42.33 13.09
C ASN A 6 -2.60 41.90 13.11
N ILE A 7 -3.10 41.28 12.03
CA ILE A 7 -4.45 40.71 11.95
C ILE A 7 -4.60 39.52 12.87
N ALA A 8 -3.63 38.57 12.82
CA ALA A 8 -3.63 37.40 13.70
C ALA A 8 -3.57 37.77 15.20
N ALA A 9 -2.81 38.79 15.55
CA ALA A 9 -2.75 39.31 16.93
C ALA A 9 -4.08 39.91 17.40
N ARG A 10 -4.73 40.75 16.56
CA ARG A 10 -6.05 41.35 16.87
C ARG A 10 -7.17 40.30 16.94
N CYS A 11 -7.14 39.29 16.13
CA CYS A 11 -8.08 38.17 16.17
C CYS A 11 -7.94 37.36 17.46
N ARG A 12 -6.71 37.16 17.92
CA ARG A 12 -6.40 36.49 19.19
C ARG A 12 -6.92 37.29 20.38
N GLU A 13 -6.70 38.59 20.37
CA GLU A 13 -7.14 39.50 21.40
C GLU A 13 -8.68 39.66 21.48
N ARG A 14 -9.38 39.63 20.33
CA ARG A 14 -10.84 39.60 20.26
C ARG A 14 -11.43 38.30 20.78
N TRP A 15 -10.80 37.17 20.47
CA TRP A 15 -11.23 35.87 20.95
C TRP A 15 -11.01 35.71 22.46
N ASP A 16 -9.89 36.20 22.96
CA ASP A 16 -9.60 36.19 24.39
C ASP A 16 -10.58 37.10 25.13
N ARG A 17 -10.95 38.28 24.57
CA ARG A 17 -12.01 39.17 25.11
C ARG A 17 -13.39 38.50 25.07
N PHE A 18 -13.75 37.82 24.00
CA PHE A 18 -15.02 37.10 23.92
C PHE A 18 -15.12 36.01 24.99
N LEU A 19 -14.02 35.27 25.22
CA LEU A 19 -13.96 34.24 26.27
C LEU A 19 -13.94 34.83 27.69
N ILE A 20 -13.43 36.05 27.86
CA ILE A 20 -13.38 36.75 29.14
C ILE A 20 -14.75 37.40 29.47
N ASN A 21 -15.44 37.96 28.46
CA ASN A 21 -16.71 38.62 28.61
C ASN A 21 -17.93 37.69 28.67
N ASN A 22 -17.76 36.38 28.44
CA ASN A 22 -18.78 35.35 28.64
C ASN A 22 -18.33 34.34 29.72
N PRO A 23 -18.33 34.69 31.00
CA PRO A 23 -17.71 33.90 32.06
C PRO A 23 -18.50 32.68 32.51
N THR A 24 -19.70 32.41 32.00
CA THR A 24 -20.61 31.43 32.60
C THR A 24 -20.48 29.99 32.15
N PRO A 25 -19.83 29.60 31.01
CA PRO A 25 -19.25 28.26 30.96
C PRO A 25 -17.73 28.21 30.76
N GLY A 26 -17.15 29.30 30.23
CA GLY A 26 -15.76 29.28 29.76
C GLY A 26 -14.68 29.18 30.86
N SER A 27 -14.92 29.74 32.05
CA SER A 27 -13.96 29.65 33.16
C SER A 27 -13.99 28.28 33.84
N ARG A 28 -15.16 27.63 33.88
CA ARG A 28 -15.28 26.23 34.30
C ARG A 28 -14.71 25.27 33.25
N VAL A 29 -14.93 25.54 31.96
CA VAL A 29 -14.36 24.79 30.85
C VAL A 29 -12.83 24.95 30.79
N LYS A 30 -12.27 26.14 30.99
CA LYS A 30 -10.81 26.34 31.12
C LYS A 30 -10.21 25.58 32.32
N LYS A 31 -10.93 25.55 33.45
CA LYS A 31 -10.51 24.78 34.63
C LYS A 31 -10.68 23.27 34.44
N ILE A 32 -11.72 22.86 33.73
CA ILE A 32 -11.96 21.47 33.33
C ILE A 32 -10.94 21.04 32.27
N ILE A 33 -10.70 21.85 31.23
CA ILE A 33 -9.67 21.58 30.22
C ILE A 33 -8.26 21.54 30.85
N LYS A 34 -7.93 22.41 31.80
CA LYS A 34 -6.65 22.36 32.51
C LYS A 34 -6.53 21.20 33.52
N LYS A 35 -7.63 20.75 34.12
CA LYS A 35 -7.65 19.58 35.03
C LYS A 35 -7.90 18.25 34.30
N SER A 36 -8.58 18.28 33.16
CA SER A 36 -8.86 17.13 32.33
C SER A 36 -8.08 17.13 30.99
N ALA A 37 -6.98 17.88 30.93
CA ALA A 37 -6.02 17.77 29.82
C ALA A 37 -5.50 16.34 29.62
N HIS A 38 -5.89 15.43 30.51
CA HIS A 38 -5.56 14.01 30.43
C HIS A 38 -6.77 13.11 30.09
N VAL A 39 -8.01 13.62 30.00
CA VAL A 39 -9.19 12.77 29.66
C VAL A 39 -10.26 13.62 28.95
N VAL A 40 -10.00 14.08 27.71
CA VAL A 40 -11.07 14.56 26.82
C VAL A 40 -11.44 13.43 25.88
N THR A 41 -12.61 12.85 26.10
CA THR A 41 -13.11 11.74 25.29
C THR A 41 -13.41 12.19 23.84
N LEU A 42 -13.16 11.32 22.88
CA LEU A 42 -13.43 11.50 21.44
C LEU A 42 -14.78 12.17 21.09
N PRO A 43 -15.90 11.89 21.80
CA PRO A 43 -17.20 12.50 21.55
C PRO A 43 -17.24 14.03 21.75
N LEU A 44 -16.51 14.57 22.73
CA LEU A 44 -16.46 16.02 22.98
C LEU A 44 -15.64 16.78 21.93
N GLN A 45 -14.60 16.15 21.44
CA GLN A 45 -13.78 16.68 20.33
C GLN A 45 -14.59 16.72 19.03
N TYR A 46 -15.36 15.66 18.76
CA TYR A 46 -16.25 15.57 17.61
C TYR A 46 -17.38 16.60 17.69
N LEU A 47 -18.00 16.77 18.86
CA LEU A 47 -19.04 17.76 19.07
C LEU A 47 -18.53 19.19 18.84
N MET A 48 -17.31 19.49 19.27
CA MET A 48 -16.68 20.80 19.05
C MET A 48 -16.39 21.06 17.57
N VAL A 49 -15.97 20.05 16.82
CA VAL A 49 -15.79 20.14 15.36
C VAL A 49 -17.13 20.34 14.64
N VAL A 50 -18.19 19.65 15.07
CA VAL A 50 -19.54 19.81 14.50
C VAL A 50 -20.10 21.20 14.81
N LEU A 51 -19.92 21.72 16.02
CA LEU A 51 -20.35 23.05 16.38
C LEU A 51 -19.59 24.15 15.62
N LEU A 52 -18.28 23.98 15.41
CA LEU A 52 -17.48 24.89 14.61
C LEU A 52 -17.88 24.84 13.11
N ARG A 53 -18.18 23.67 12.56
CA ARG A 53 -18.70 23.52 11.18
C ARG A 53 -20.08 24.16 11.02
N THR A 54 -20.93 24.06 12.03
CA THR A 54 -22.27 24.66 12.01
C THR A 54 -22.19 26.19 12.12
N ALA A 55 -21.34 26.70 13.00
CA ALA A 55 -21.08 28.14 13.12
C ALA A 55 -20.52 28.75 11.82
N TYR A 56 -19.57 28.01 11.16
CA TYR A 56 -18.99 28.38 9.86
C TYR A 56 -20.05 28.59 8.77
N LYS A 57 -21.09 27.77 8.73
CA LYS A 57 -22.17 27.83 7.73
C LYS A 57 -23.00 29.11 7.78
N TYR A 58 -22.95 29.83 8.91
CA TYR A 58 -23.75 31.04 9.17
C TYR A 58 -22.92 32.34 9.29
N MET A 59 -21.61 32.26 8.98
CA MET A 59 -20.70 33.42 9.12
C MET A 59 -20.51 34.17 7.80
N ASP A 60 -20.31 35.48 7.91
CA ASP A 60 -20.01 36.38 6.79
C ASP A 60 -18.64 36.04 6.17
N LYS A 61 -18.51 36.21 4.85
CA LYS A 61 -17.28 35.91 4.07
C LYS A 61 -16.04 36.66 4.57
N SER A 62 -16.19 37.80 5.21
CA SER A 62 -15.09 38.55 5.81
C SER A 62 -14.44 37.86 7.00
N VAL A 63 -15.15 36.91 7.62
CA VAL A 63 -14.70 36.12 8.79
C VAL A 63 -14.28 34.74 8.37
N GLU A 64 -14.57 34.36 7.14
CA GLU A 64 -14.38 33.01 6.58
C GLU A 64 -12.93 32.55 6.66
N HIS A 65 -11.98 33.37 6.21
CA HIS A 65 -10.56 33.05 6.25
C HIS A 65 -10.02 32.87 7.67
N TRP A 66 -10.46 33.70 8.62
CA TRP A 66 -10.03 33.59 10.01
C TRP A 66 -10.57 32.32 10.68
N THR A 67 -11.84 32.01 10.41
CA THR A 67 -12.48 30.80 10.95
C THR A 67 -11.80 29.56 10.42
N TRP A 68 -11.40 29.53 9.13
CA TRP A 68 -10.64 28.45 8.51
C TRP A 68 -9.26 28.26 9.15
N GLU A 69 -8.54 29.33 9.43
CA GLU A 69 -7.25 29.26 10.12
C GLU A 69 -7.38 28.78 11.59
N CYS A 70 -8.45 29.21 12.27
CA CYS A 70 -8.78 28.67 13.59
C CYS A 70 -9.13 27.17 13.53
N PHE A 71 -9.89 26.74 12.52
CA PHE A 71 -10.25 25.37 12.29
C PHE A 71 -8.99 24.51 12.07
N LYS A 72 -8.08 24.93 11.20
CA LYS A 72 -6.79 24.23 10.98
C LYS A 72 -5.96 24.12 12.26
N ARG A 73 -5.95 25.17 13.10
CA ARG A 73 -5.24 25.12 14.40
C ARG A 73 -5.89 24.14 15.37
N VAL A 74 -7.21 24.06 15.39
CA VAL A 74 -7.95 23.09 16.21
C VAL A 74 -7.70 21.67 15.67
N GLU A 75 -7.77 21.46 14.36
CA GLU A 75 -7.42 20.18 13.73
C GLU A 75 -5.98 19.76 14.06
N LYS A 76 -5.03 20.68 13.97
CA LYS A 76 -3.64 20.41 14.34
C LYS A 76 -3.52 20.04 15.82
N LYS A 77 -4.19 20.76 16.72
CA LYS A 77 -4.20 20.42 18.15
C LYS A 77 -4.89 19.09 18.46
N LEU A 78 -5.96 18.76 17.73
CA LEU A 78 -6.62 17.46 17.82
C LEU A 78 -5.71 16.35 17.30
N SER A 79 -4.97 16.60 16.23
CA SER A 79 -3.93 15.71 15.72
C SER A 79 -2.79 15.53 16.72
N ASP A 80 -2.35 16.60 17.38
CA ASP A 80 -1.31 16.54 18.43
C ASP A 80 -1.80 15.77 19.67
N ASN A 81 -3.05 15.97 20.07
CA ASN A 81 -3.68 15.16 21.13
C ASN A 81 -3.84 13.69 20.71
N SER A 82 -4.16 13.44 19.45
CA SER A 82 -4.20 12.12 18.86
C SER A 82 -2.82 11.44 18.93
N ARG A 83 -1.74 12.19 18.69
CA ARG A 83 -0.35 11.68 18.86
C ARG A 83 -0.05 11.36 20.31
N THR A 84 -0.47 12.21 21.25
CA THR A 84 -0.30 11.95 22.70
C THR A 84 -1.07 10.70 23.13
N ASN A 85 -2.32 10.55 22.68
CA ASN A 85 -3.11 9.35 22.99
C ASN A 85 -2.49 8.09 22.35
N ARG A 86 -1.96 8.19 21.13
CA ARG A 86 -1.21 7.09 20.50
C ARG A 86 0.04 6.74 21.30
N TYR A 87 0.79 7.73 21.75
CA TYR A 87 1.96 7.52 22.58
C TYR A 87 1.62 6.81 23.89
N LEU A 88 0.52 7.21 24.55
CA LEU A 88 0.03 6.55 25.77
C LEU A 88 -0.43 5.12 25.48
N THR A 89 -1.14 4.89 24.37
CA THR A 89 -1.54 3.55 23.92
C THR A 89 -0.31 2.68 23.65
N GLU A 90 0.72 3.24 23.02
CA GLU A 90 1.98 2.54 22.78
C GLU A 90 2.73 2.22 24.08
N LEU A 91 2.72 3.12 25.06
CA LEU A 91 3.31 2.87 26.37
C LEU A 91 2.55 1.78 27.13
N LEU A 92 1.22 1.80 27.09
CA LEU A 92 0.38 0.75 27.68
C LEU A 92 0.61 -0.60 27.01
N ALA A 93 0.63 -0.61 25.68
CA ALA A 93 0.94 -1.81 24.90
C ALA A 93 2.35 -2.35 25.22
N LYS A 94 3.32 -1.46 25.45
CA LYS A 94 4.68 -1.86 25.89
C LYS A 94 4.69 -2.42 27.33
N ALA A 95 3.89 -1.83 28.21
CA ALA A 95 3.78 -2.30 29.60
C ALA A 95 3.10 -3.68 29.71
N ASN A 96 2.12 -3.92 28.84
CA ASN A 96 1.34 -5.17 28.81
C ASN A 96 1.91 -6.23 27.86
N ARG A 97 3.09 -6.03 27.29
CA ARG A 97 3.67 -7.00 26.34
C ARG A 97 3.77 -8.38 26.96
N ILE A 98 3.23 -9.35 26.21
CA ILE A 98 3.38 -10.76 26.52
C ILE A 98 4.87 -11.05 26.68
N PRO A 99 5.30 -11.53 27.87
CA PRO A 99 6.71 -11.79 28.15
C PRO A 99 7.19 -12.99 27.30
N TYR A 100 8.45 -12.95 26.93
CA TYR A 100 9.15 -14.11 26.36
C TYR A 100 10.08 -14.69 27.44
N HIS A 101 9.92 -15.96 27.70
CA HIS A 101 10.79 -16.67 28.65
C HIS A 101 11.85 -17.49 27.91
N SER A 102 13.07 -17.47 28.40
CA SER A 102 14.18 -18.19 27.79
C SER A 102 13.88 -19.68 27.66
N GLY A 103 13.98 -20.23 26.48
CA GLY A 103 13.74 -21.63 26.17
C GLY A 103 12.33 -21.98 25.73
N GLU A 104 11.38 -21.06 25.79
CA GLU A 104 10.07 -21.27 25.15
C GLU A 104 10.11 -20.96 23.65
N LYS A 105 9.13 -21.51 22.92
CA LYS A 105 8.96 -21.16 21.50
C LYS A 105 8.40 -19.75 21.36
N ILE A 106 8.84 -19.03 20.34
CA ILE A 106 8.25 -17.77 19.95
C ILE A 106 6.92 -18.06 19.25
N ARG A 107 5.81 -17.71 19.91
CA ARG A 107 4.46 -17.86 19.37
C ARG A 107 4.16 -16.74 18.39
N LEU A 108 4.00 -17.09 17.13
CA LEU A 108 3.79 -16.16 16.03
C LEU A 108 2.48 -16.47 15.32
N VAL A 109 1.65 -15.46 15.14
CA VAL A 109 0.41 -15.54 14.39
C VAL A 109 0.54 -14.77 13.08
N TYR A 110 0.15 -15.39 11.99
CA TYR A 110 0.03 -14.74 10.68
C TYR A 110 -1.45 -14.63 10.29
N LEU A 111 -1.96 -13.40 10.17
CA LEU A 111 -3.33 -13.16 9.74
C LEU A 111 -3.40 -13.24 8.22
N PHE A 112 -3.95 -14.33 7.70
CA PHE A 112 -4.10 -14.56 6.28
C PHE A 112 -5.49 -14.14 5.78
N GLN A 113 -5.53 -13.28 4.77
CA GLN A 113 -6.76 -12.71 4.22
C GLN A 113 -6.76 -12.66 2.69
N ILE A 114 -5.61 -12.33 2.09
CA ILE A 114 -5.50 -11.98 0.68
C ILE A 114 -4.42 -12.85 0.02
N PRO A 115 -4.80 -13.81 -0.85
CA PRO A 115 -3.85 -14.71 -1.49
C PRO A 115 -2.74 -14.01 -2.28
N SER A 116 -3.07 -12.92 -2.99
CA SER A 116 -2.08 -12.16 -3.78
C SER A 116 -1.02 -11.43 -2.93
N CYS A 117 -1.21 -11.35 -1.61
CA CYS A 117 -0.21 -10.82 -0.67
C CYS A 117 0.77 -11.91 -0.18
N TRP A 118 0.52 -13.19 -0.48
CA TRP A 118 1.36 -14.31 -0.04
C TRP A 118 2.85 -14.14 -0.36
N PRO A 119 3.26 -13.69 -1.56
CA PRO A 119 4.67 -13.52 -1.88
C PRO A 119 5.44 -12.60 -0.93
N SER A 120 4.76 -11.71 -0.20
CA SER A 120 5.40 -10.86 0.82
C SER A 120 5.77 -11.60 2.10
N PHE A 121 5.34 -12.86 2.26
CA PHE A 121 5.61 -13.66 3.44
C PHE A 121 6.17 -15.05 3.12
N GLN A 122 6.12 -15.47 1.88
CA GLN A 122 6.47 -16.83 1.48
C GLN A 122 7.90 -17.22 1.91
N SER A 123 8.91 -16.42 1.60
CA SER A 123 10.30 -16.73 1.98
C SER A 123 10.50 -16.79 3.49
N VAL A 124 9.80 -15.95 4.24
CA VAL A 124 9.81 -15.97 5.70
C VAL A 124 9.17 -17.26 6.23
N TRP A 125 8.04 -17.68 5.66
CA TRP A 125 7.37 -18.93 6.03
C TRP A 125 8.24 -20.15 5.75
N GLU A 126 8.90 -20.21 4.59
CA GLU A 126 9.75 -21.33 4.20
C GLU A 126 10.90 -21.57 5.21
N ILE A 127 11.34 -20.52 5.90
CA ILE A 127 12.33 -20.61 6.98
C ILE A 127 11.67 -20.99 8.31
N LEU A 128 10.56 -20.31 8.65
CA LEU A 128 9.95 -20.44 9.96
C LEU A 128 9.23 -21.77 10.20
N LYS A 129 8.69 -22.41 9.15
CA LYS A 129 7.94 -23.67 9.25
C LYS A 129 8.75 -24.82 9.87
N ASP A 130 10.06 -24.83 9.61
CA ASP A 130 10.97 -25.90 10.05
C ASP A 130 11.87 -25.44 11.24
N ASP A 131 11.74 -24.19 11.69
CA ASP A 131 12.53 -23.68 12.82
C ASP A 131 11.86 -23.99 14.15
N GLY A 132 12.42 -24.95 14.88
CA GLY A 132 11.90 -25.41 16.17
C GLY A 132 11.81 -24.33 17.26
N ARG A 133 12.39 -23.14 17.05
CA ARG A 133 12.27 -21.98 17.96
C ARG A 133 10.92 -21.28 17.86
N PHE A 134 10.13 -21.57 16.82
CA PHE A 134 8.86 -20.92 16.57
C PHE A 134 7.69 -21.89 16.70
N ASP A 135 6.56 -21.38 17.15
CA ASP A 135 5.22 -21.96 16.97
C ASP A 135 4.44 -20.98 16.10
N VAL A 136 4.28 -21.31 14.82
CA VAL A 136 3.65 -20.43 13.82
C VAL A 136 2.23 -20.90 13.57
N ARG A 137 1.26 -20.01 13.76
CA ARG A 137 -0.15 -20.24 13.46
C ARG A 137 -0.63 -19.32 12.36
N PHE A 138 -1.37 -19.89 11.40
CA PHE A 138 -2.08 -19.11 10.40
C PHE A 138 -3.52 -18.95 10.84
N LEU A 139 -3.98 -17.70 10.92
CA LEU A 139 -5.39 -17.40 11.15
C LEU A 139 -6.01 -16.93 9.85
N LEU A 140 -7.00 -17.66 9.37
CA LEU A 140 -7.80 -17.29 8.23
C LEU A 140 -8.94 -16.38 8.67
N TYR A 141 -9.04 -15.21 8.03
CA TYR A 141 -10.23 -14.37 8.10
C TYR A 141 -10.71 -14.09 6.67
N ASP A 142 -11.71 -14.83 6.23
CA ASP A 142 -12.26 -14.84 4.87
C ASP A 142 -13.70 -14.31 4.79
N ARG A 143 -14.25 -13.80 5.90
CA ARG A 143 -15.60 -13.26 5.92
C ARG A 143 -15.72 -11.97 5.14
N GLU A 144 -16.88 -11.85 4.48
CA GLU A 144 -17.22 -10.72 3.64
C GLU A 144 -17.14 -9.37 4.35
N GLN A 145 -16.12 -8.60 4.02
CA GLN A 145 -16.04 -7.17 4.29
C GLN A 145 -16.00 -6.38 2.96
N ARG A 146 -15.82 -5.07 3.02
CA ARG A 146 -15.88 -4.15 1.87
C ARG A 146 -14.99 -4.54 0.67
N GLU A 147 -13.96 -5.34 0.87
CA GLU A 147 -12.98 -5.77 -0.14
C GLU A 147 -13.16 -7.22 -0.59
N LYS A 148 -14.41 -7.66 -0.77
CA LYS A 148 -14.83 -9.04 -1.09
C LYS A 148 -13.97 -9.76 -2.15
N ASN A 149 -13.64 -9.06 -3.23
CA ASN A 149 -12.93 -9.68 -4.36
C ASN A 149 -11.46 -10.00 -4.06
N GLN A 150 -10.80 -9.27 -3.17
CA GLN A 150 -9.39 -9.50 -2.85
C GLN A 150 -9.19 -10.69 -1.91
N MET A 151 -10.18 -11.00 -1.07
CA MET A 151 -10.14 -12.11 -0.11
C MET A 151 -10.65 -13.43 -0.70
N LYS A 152 -11.23 -13.38 -1.92
CA LYS A 152 -11.73 -14.57 -2.59
C LYS A 152 -10.63 -15.61 -2.78
N GLY A 153 -10.93 -16.85 -2.45
CA GLY A 153 -10.00 -17.96 -2.60
C GLY A 153 -8.93 -18.07 -1.51
N ALA A 154 -9.02 -17.32 -0.41
CA ALA A 154 -8.04 -17.38 0.66
C ALA A 154 -7.97 -18.76 1.33
N ARG A 155 -9.12 -19.36 1.59
CA ARG A 155 -9.21 -20.72 2.17
C ARG A 155 -8.68 -21.77 1.21
N GLU A 156 -9.11 -21.71 -0.04
CA GLU A 156 -8.69 -22.62 -1.10
C GLU A 156 -7.16 -22.54 -1.32
N PHE A 157 -6.62 -21.33 -1.24
CA PHE A 157 -5.18 -21.13 -1.35
C PHE A 157 -4.40 -21.83 -0.22
N LEU A 158 -4.81 -21.66 1.05
CA LEU A 158 -4.15 -22.33 2.19
C LEU A 158 -4.26 -23.85 2.09
N VAL A 159 -5.43 -24.36 1.71
CA VAL A 159 -5.64 -25.82 1.49
C VAL A 159 -4.73 -26.34 0.37
N ALA A 160 -4.71 -25.67 -0.77
CA ALA A 160 -3.89 -26.08 -1.92
C ALA A 160 -2.38 -25.98 -1.63
N SER A 161 -1.98 -25.04 -0.77
CA SER A 161 -0.58 -24.87 -0.34
C SER A 161 -0.18 -25.81 0.80
N GLY A 162 -1.10 -26.60 1.34
CA GLY A 162 -0.84 -27.49 2.48
C GLY A 162 -0.47 -26.76 3.77
N ILE A 163 -0.88 -25.50 3.90
CA ILE A 163 -0.59 -24.67 5.08
C ILE A 163 -1.73 -24.87 6.09
N PRO A 164 -1.44 -25.42 7.30
CA PRO A 164 -2.46 -25.56 8.34
C PRO A 164 -2.91 -24.18 8.82
N PHE A 165 -4.21 -24.04 9.07
CA PHE A 165 -4.79 -22.77 9.54
C PHE A 165 -5.95 -22.99 10.49
N GLU A 166 -6.24 -21.99 11.27
CA GLU A 166 -7.39 -21.88 12.17
C GLU A 166 -8.27 -20.70 11.72
N VAL A 167 -9.56 -20.76 12.02
CA VAL A 167 -10.49 -19.65 11.73
C VAL A 167 -10.29 -18.57 12.79
N ALA A 168 -10.08 -17.34 12.39
CA ALA A 168 -9.70 -16.27 13.28
C ALA A 168 -10.75 -15.95 14.37
N GLU A 169 -12.05 -16.18 14.08
CA GLU A 169 -13.14 -15.99 15.03
C GLU A 169 -13.23 -17.09 16.11
N GLU A 170 -12.58 -18.23 15.88
CA GLU A 170 -12.58 -19.36 16.79
C GLU A 170 -11.27 -19.45 17.57
N PHE A 171 -10.31 -18.60 17.26
CA PHE A 171 -8.98 -18.63 17.85
C PHE A 171 -8.96 -17.94 19.23
N ASP A 172 -8.47 -18.64 20.24
CA ASP A 172 -8.31 -18.09 21.59
C ASP A 172 -6.95 -17.40 21.76
N PHE A 173 -6.97 -16.07 21.64
CA PHE A 173 -5.78 -15.24 21.82
C PHE A 173 -5.27 -15.20 23.27
N GLU A 174 -6.14 -15.39 24.25
CA GLU A 174 -5.76 -15.37 25.68
C GLU A 174 -5.09 -16.69 26.07
N GLU A 175 -5.55 -17.83 25.53
CA GLU A 175 -4.91 -19.13 25.76
C GLU A 175 -3.59 -19.26 25.01
N PHE A 176 -3.54 -18.86 23.74
CA PHE A 176 -2.32 -19.02 22.93
C PHE A 176 -1.25 -17.98 23.27
N GLU A 177 -1.62 -16.78 23.73
CA GLU A 177 -0.73 -15.66 24.08
C GLU A 177 0.32 -15.38 22.99
N PRO A 178 -0.04 -14.95 21.77
CA PRO A 178 0.93 -14.73 20.71
C PRO A 178 1.95 -13.66 21.09
N HIS A 179 3.24 -13.92 20.93
CA HIS A 179 4.27 -12.90 21.10
C HIS A 179 4.28 -11.86 19.97
N ILE A 180 3.99 -12.32 18.74
CA ILE A 180 4.04 -11.52 17.53
C ILE A 180 2.84 -11.86 16.66
N MET A 181 2.21 -10.84 16.07
CA MET A 181 1.23 -10.99 15.02
C MET A 181 1.66 -10.23 13.78
N ILE A 182 1.65 -10.91 12.63
CA ILE A 182 2.02 -10.36 11.33
C ILE A 182 0.76 -10.08 10.51
N TYR A 183 0.71 -8.90 9.91
CA TYR A 183 -0.38 -8.46 9.06
C TYR A 183 0.08 -8.33 7.61
N GLN A 184 -0.80 -8.74 6.68
CA GLN A 184 -0.58 -8.63 5.24
C GLN A 184 -0.74 -7.19 4.73
N THR A 185 -1.68 -6.42 5.33
CA THR A 185 -2.06 -5.09 4.84
C THR A 185 -2.21 -4.09 5.97
N PRO A 186 -2.06 -2.78 5.70
CA PRO A 186 -2.25 -1.73 6.70
C PRO A 186 -3.71 -1.23 6.80
N TRP A 187 -4.69 -2.00 6.33
CA TRP A 187 -6.07 -1.56 6.15
C TRP A 187 -7.00 -2.09 7.26
N ASP A 188 -6.85 -1.59 8.49
CA ASP A 188 -7.66 -2.05 9.63
C ASP A 188 -9.17 -1.86 9.38
N ASP A 189 -9.59 -0.66 8.95
CA ASP A 189 -11.01 -0.32 8.88
C ASP A 189 -11.76 -0.99 7.72
N SER A 190 -11.08 -1.43 6.67
CA SER A 190 -11.70 -2.05 5.49
C SER A 190 -11.52 -3.57 5.42
N HIS A 191 -10.47 -4.10 6.06
CA HIS A 191 -10.12 -5.51 5.94
C HIS A 191 -10.39 -6.33 7.20
N ARG A 192 -10.67 -5.70 8.35
CA ARG A 192 -10.71 -6.39 9.64
C ARG A 192 -11.90 -5.99 10.49
N PRO A 193 -12.50 -6.94 11.23
CA PRO A 193 -13.42 -6.62 12.32
C PRO A 193 -12.66 -5.99 13.48
N ASP A 194 -13.39 -5.36 14.39
CA ASP A 194 -12.77 -4.62 15.50
C ASP A 194 -11.83 -5.47 16.35
N PHE A 195 -12.17 -6.72 16.59
CA PHE A 195 -11.35 -7.62 17.41
C PHE A 195 -10.03 -8.07 16.74
N LEU A 196 -9.88 -7.93 15.41
CA LEU A 196 -8.64 -8.24 14.68
C LEU A 196 -7.87 -6.98 14.25
N LYS A 197 -8.32 -5.79 14.62
CA LYS A 197 -7.57 -4.56 14.33
C LYS A 197 -6.26 -4.52 15.09
N SER A 198 -5.28 -3.87 14.52
CA SER A 198 -3.92 -3.83 15.08
C SER A 198 -3.85 -3.20 16.47
N ASP A 199 -4.71 -2.22 16.77
CA ASP A 199 -4.80 -1.60 18.10
C ASP A 199 -5.43 -2.55 19.12
N ALA A 200 -6.46 -3.32 18.76
CA ALA A 200 -7.06 -4.33 19.61
C ALA A 200 -6.03 -5.41 19.98
N MET A 201 -5.33 -5.96 18.99
CA MET A 201 -4.29 -6.98 19.25
C MET A 201 -3.12 -6.41 20.05
N SER A 202 -2.71 -5.17 19.78
CA SER A 202 -1.67 -4.52 20.56
C SER A 202 -2.08 -4.30 22.03
N SER A 203 -3.37 -4.07 22.31
CA SER A 203 -3.88 -3.91 23.69
C SER A 203 -3.80 -5.21 24.51
N LEU A 204 -3.84 -6.36 23.86
CA LEU A 204 -3.58 -7.66 24.46
C LEU A 204 -2.08 -7.93 24.75
N GLY A 205 -1.21 -6.97 24.42
CA GLY A 205 0.24 -7.11 24.61
C GLY A 205 0.98 -7.77 23.45
N ILE A 206 0.29 -8.10 22.37
CA ILE A 206 0.85 -8.73 21.17
C ILE A 206 1.69 -7.71 20.39
N ARG A 207 2.89 -8.09 19.97
CA ARG A 207 3.76 -7.25 19.13
C ARG A 207 3.30 -7.29 17.69
N ILE A 208 2.86 -6.17 17.17
CA ILE A 208 2.42 -6.07 15.77
C ILE A 208 3.64 -5.93 14.86
N ALA A 209 3.78 -6.85 13.91
CA ALA A 209 4.77 -6.78 12.86
C ALA A 209 4.10 -6.58 11.49
N TYR A 210 4.69 -5.73 10.66
CA TYR A 210 4.17 -5.45 9.33
C TYR A 210 5.25 -5.67 8.27
N VAL A 211 4.97 -6.61 7.39
CA VAL A 211 5.71 -6.83 6.15
C VAL A 211 4.83 -6.28 5.03
N PRO A 212 5.20 -5.16 4.39
CA PRO A 212 4.37 -4.55 3.36
C PRO A 212 4.07 -5.52 2.21
N TYR A 213 2.79 -5.56 1.80
CA TYR A 213 2.40 -6.36 0.61
C TYR A 213 2.78 -5.69 -0.71
N GLY A 214 3.02 -4.39 -0.68
CA GLY A 214 3.46 -3.56 -1.78
C GLY A 214 4.35 -2.44 -1.28
N ILE A 215 5.18 -1.90 -2.16
CA ILE A 215 6.11 -0.83 -1.85
C ILE A 215 5.47 0.49 -2.28
N GLU A 216 5.36 1.42 -1.34
CA GLU A 216 4.89 2.78 -1.65
C GLU A 216 5.88 3.48 -2.56
N TYR A 217 5.37 4.10 -3.62
CA TYR A 217 6.20 4.72 -4.65
C TYR A 217 5.77 6.14 -5.03
N SER A 218 4.54 6.55 -4.75
CA SER A 218 4.03 7.87 -5.10
C SER A 218 4.05 8.85 -3.92
N GLN A 219 4.12 10.16 -4.22
CA GLN A 219 3.95 11.25 -3.26
C GLN A 219 2.61 11.94 -3.47
N ASP A 220 1.55 11.18 -3.53
CA ASP A 220 0.18 11.67 -3.64
C ASP A 220 -0.55 11.62 -2.28
N VAL A 221 -1.83 11.98 -2.31
CA VAL A 221 -2.73 11.95 -1.15
C VAL A 221 -2.79 10.56 -0.51
N TRP A 222 -2.67 9.54 -1.32
CA TRP A 222 -2.70 8.14 -0.91
C TRP A 222 -1.46 7.75 -0.10
N CYS A 223 -0.29 8.16 -0.57
CA CYS A 223 0.96 7.98 0.14
C CYS A 223 0.95 8.72 1.49
N ASP A 224 0.49 9.97 1.49
CA ASP A 224 0.37 10.75 2.72
C ASP A 224 -0.65 10.13 3.68
N TYR A 225 -1.74 9.57 3.18
CA TYR A 225 -2.68 8.81 3.99
C TYR A 225 -2.01 7.60 4.63
N ILE A 226 -1.32 6.78 3.84
CA ILE A 226 -0.64 5.56 4.33
C ILE A 226 0.38 5.92 5.42
N PHE A 227 1.29 6.86 5.16
CA PHE A 227 2.35 7.17 6.10
C PHE A 227 1.89 7.96 7.33
N SER A 228 1.01 8.94 7.15
CA SER A 228 0.71 9.95 8.19
C SER A 228 -0.61 9.73 8.91
N ASN A 229 -1.65 9.26 8.19
CA ASN A 229 -3.02 9.21 8.68
C ASN A 229 -3.53 7.78 8.94
N ASN A 230 -2.80 6.77 8.51
CA ASN A 230 -3.18 5.40 8.72
C ASN A 230 -2.96 5.00 10.18
N LYS A 231 -4.04 4.66 10.89
CA LYS A 231 -4.02 4.24 12.28
C LYS A 231 -3.18 2.99 12.49
N PHE A 232 -3.22 2.07 11.53
CA PHE A 232 -2.42 0.86 11.57
C PHE A 232 -0.94 1.18 11.72
N LEU A 233 -0.37 2.07 10.88
CA LEU A 233 1.06 2.40 10.92
C LEU A 233 1.50 3.15 12.19
N ALA A 234 0.55 3.55 13.04
CA ALA A 234 0.86 4.06 14.37
C ALA A 234 1.05 2.96 15.42
N THR A 235 0.70 1.71 15.10
CA THR A 235 0.66 0.59 16.07
C THR A 235 1.88 -0.35 16.00
N PRO A 236 2.52 -0.64 14.83
CA PRO A 236 3.50 -1.70 14.73
C PRO A 236 4.70 -1.53 15.66
N TRP A 237 5.08 -2.62 16.31
CA TRP A 237 6.37 -2.79 16.97
C TRP A 237 7.51 -2.85 15.95
N ARG A 238 7.25 -3.43 14.77
CA ARG A 238 8.19 -3.50 13.66
C ARG A 238 7.49 -3.30 12.32
N VAL A 239 8.13 -2.50 11.46
CA VAL A 239 7.82 -2.37 10.04
C VAL A 239 9.08 -2.73 9.28
N TYR A 240 9.00 -3.71 8.42
CA TYR A 240 10.11 -4.15 7.59
C TYR A 240 10.11 -3.36 6.27
N THR A 241 11.29 -2.98 5.78
CA THR A 241 11.37 -2.09 4.62
C THR A 241 12.53 -2.41 3.70
N LEU A 242 12.35 -1.95 2.46
CA LEU A 242 13.21 -2.24 1.32
C LEU A 242 14.63 -1.67 1.45
N SER A 243 14.78 -0.44 1.95
CA SER A 243 16.06 0.29 1.84
C SER A 243 16.21 1.39 2.89
N PRO A 244 17.44 1.91 3.07
CA PRO A 244 17.70 3.10 3.88
C PRO A 244 16.91 4.33 3.45
N GLN A 245 16.70 4.50 2.13
CA GLN A 245 15.92 5.60 1.56
C GLN A 245 14.45 5.49 1.97
N MET A 246 13.86 4.28 1.90
CA MET A 246 12.50 4.04 2.36
C MET A 246 12.37 4.24 3.88
N LYS A 247 13.34 3.84 4.67
CA LYS A 247 13.39 4.16 6.10
C LYS A 247 13.42 5.67 6.35
N THR A 248 14.09 6.43 5.48
CA THR A 248 14.07 7.90 5.54
C THR A 248 12.70 8.46 5.21
N ALA A 249 11.98 7.90 4.23
CA ALA A 249 10.59 8.27 3.94
C ALA A 249 9.69 8.06 5.17
N HIS A 250 9.81 6.92 5.84
CA HIS A 250 9.10 6.69 7.12
C HIS A 250 9.46 7.75 8.18
N ARG A 251 10.74 8.08 8.33
CA ARG A 251 11.18 9.09 9.30
C ARG A 251 10.52 10.45 9.07
N LEU A 252 10.33 10.83 7.81
CA LEU A 252 9.79 12.13 7.43
C LEU A 252 8.26 12.18 7.44
N LYS A 253 7.61 11.06 7.10
CA LYS A 253 6.18 11.01 6.83
C LYS A 253 5.37 10.23 7.88
N SER A 254 5.94 9.18 8.48
CA SER A 254 5.18 8.32 9.41
C SER A 254 4.99 8.96 10.78
N ALA A 255 3.83 8.71 11.39
CA ALA A 255 3.50 9.19 12.74
C ALA A 255 4.47 8.68 13.83
N GLN A 256 5.02 7.47 13.69
CA GLN A 256 6.03 6.91 14.59
C GLN A 256 7.49 7.22 14.16
N GLY A 257 7.65 7.93 13.05
CA GLY A 257 8.96 8.11 12.45
C GLY A 257 9.60 6.78 12.05
N ALA A 258 10.93 6.69 12.14
CA ALA A 258 11.68 5.49 11.77
C ALA A 258 11.95 4.53 12.95
N THR A 259 11.41 4.78 14.13
CA THR A 259 11.68 3.96 15.33
C THR A 259 11.32 2.48 15.14
N PRO A 260 10.13 2.11 14.64
CA PRO A 260 9.79 0.70 14.41
C PRO A 260 10.44 0.10 13.17
N VAL A 261 11.02 0.93 12.28
CA VAL A 261 11.43 0.51 10.94
C VAL A 261 12.76 -0.25 10.95
N ARG A 262 12.77 -1.42 10.32
CA ARG A 262 13.97 -2.25 10.10
C ARG A 262 14.19 -2.43 8.61
N ILE A 263 15.43 -2.28 8.17
CA ILE A 263 15.84 -2.53 6.80
C ILE A 263 16.24 -4.00 6.73
N THR A 264 15.46 -4.77 5.98
CA THR A 264 15.70 -6.20 5.75
C THR A 264 15.76 -6.54 4.27
N GLY A 265 15.40 -5.62 3.42
CA GLY A 265 14.99 -5.91 2.05
C GLY A 265 13.50 -6.21 1.99
N TYR A 266 13.08 -6.93 0.96
CA TYR A 266 11.68 -7.21 0.69
C TYR A 266 11.51 -8.70 0.33
N PRO A 267 10.71 -9.49 1.07
CA PRO A 267 10.66 -10.94 0.91
C PRO A 267 10.32 -11.42 -0.50
N LYS A 268 9.54 -10.67 -1.26
CA LYS A 268 9.26 -10.99 -2.67
C LYS A 268 10.52 -11.05 -3.53
N PHE A 269 11.55 -10.29 -3.17
CA PHE A 269 12.81 -10.30 -3.91
C PHE A 269 13.62 -11.57 -3.71
N ASP A 270 13.43 -12.27 -2.59
CA ASP A 270 14.04 -13.60 -2.41
C ASP A 270 13.48 -14.59 -3.42
N ILE A 271 12.16 -14.57 -3.64
CA ILE A 271 11.51 -15.43 -4.63
C ILE A 271 12.09 -15.14 -6.02
N ILE A 272 12.20 -13.88 -6.38
CA ILE A 272 12.79 -13.46 -7.66
C ILE A 272 14.27 -13.88 -7.74
N TYR A 273 15.04 -13.63 -6.68
CA TYR A 273 16.45 -13.98 -6.62
C TYR A 273 16.68 -15.49 -6.81
N HIS A 274 15.95 -16.31 -6.05
CA HIS A 274 16.06 -17.77 -6.16
C HIS A 274 15.64 -18.25 -7.54
N ALA A 275 14.57 -17.70 -8.10
CA ALA A 275 14.12 -18.06 -9.44
C ALA A 275 15.13 -17.70 -10.53
N LEU A 276 15.82 -16.55 -10.41
CA LEU A 276 16.85 -16.12 -11.36
C LEU A 276 18.12 -16.97 -11.26
N HIS A 277 18.30 -17.72 -10.17
CA HIS A 277 19.45 -18.63 -9.94
C HIS A 277 19.04 -20.10 -9.99
N SER A 278 17.81 -20.42 -10.36
CA SER A 278 17.29 -21.76 -10.65
C SER A 278 17.15 -21.97 -12.15
N GLU A 279 17.23 -23.20 -12.57
CA GLU A 279 16.93 -23.62 -13.96
C GLU A 279 15.43 -23.92 -14.14
N ASP A 280 14.62 -23.76 -13.10
CA ASP A 280 13.20 -24.09 -13.13
C ASP A 280 12.41 -23.09 -13.97
N ASP A 281 11.60 -23.60 -14.86
CA ASP A 281 10.59 -22.80 -15.55
C ASP A 281 9.37 -22.63 -14.64
N LEU A 282 9.18 -21.43 -14.14
CA LEU A 282 8.08 -21.12 -13.22
C LEU A 282 6.72 -20.96 -13.93
N LEU A 283 6.73 -20.72 -15.24
CA LEU A 283 5.47 -20.57 -15.97
C LEU A 283 4.78 -21.95 -16.12
N PRO A 284 3.47 -22.04 -15.83
CA PRO A 284 2.74 -23.28 -16.02
C PRO A 284 3.00 -23.89 -17.42
N PRO A 285 3.25 -25.22 -17.53
CA PRO A 285 3.61 -25.86 -18.80
C PRO A 285 2.62 -25.58 -19.94
N ALA A 286 1.33 -25.50 -19.62
CA ALA A 286 0.29 -25.16 -20.61
C ALA A 286 0.48 -23.75 -21.19
N LEU A 287 0.85 -22.77 -20.36
CA LEU A 287 1.13 -21.40 -20.83
C LEU A 287 2.45 -21.33 -21.58
N ARG A 288 3.47 -22.09 -21.15
CA ARG A 288 4.73 -22.19 -21.90
C ARG A 288 4.51 -22.77 -23.30
N GLN A 289 3.66 -23.78 -23.41
CA GLN A 289 3.28 -24.36 -24.70
C GLN A 289 2.50 -23.35 -25.56
N GLN A 290 1.58 -22.58 -24.96
CA GLN A 290 0.86 -21.54 -25.69
C GLN A 290 1.80 -20.43 -26.15
N ALA A 291 2.80 -20.07 -25.38
CA ALA A 291 3.80 -19.09 -25.80
C ALA A 291 4.59 -19.56 -27.02
N ALA A 292 4.78 -20.89 -27.19
CA ALA A 292 5.35 -21.49 -28.41
C ALA A 292 6.68 -20.87 -28.87
N GLY A 293 7.56 -20.50 -27.94
CA GLY A 293 8.85 -19.86 -28.21
C GLY A 293 8.79 -18.36 -28.55
N ARG A 294 7.60 -17.75 -28.56
CA ARG A 294 7.45 -16.31 -28.70
C ARG A 294 7.96 -15.57 -27.46
N LYS A 295 8.33 -14.31 -27.61
CA LYS A 295 8.68 -13.45 -26.48
C LYS A 295 7.44 -13.17 -25.61
N ILE A 296 7.60 -13.31 -24.31
CA ILE A 296 6.51 -13.13 -23.35
C ILE A 296 6.51 -11.69 -22.85
N VAL A 297 5.37 -11.02 -23.00
CA VAL A 297 5.11 -9.69 -22.45
C VAL A 297 4.25 -9.83 -21.21
N PHE A 298 4.73 -9.38 -20.06
CA PHE A 298 3.88 -9.19 -18.90
C PHE A 298 3.29 -7.78 -18.93
N TRP A 299 1.97 -7.70 -19.12
CA TRP A 299 1.25 -6.42 -19.22
C TRP A 299 0.35 -6.22 -18.02
N GLN A 300 0.80 -5.36 -17.10
CA GLN A 300 0.06 -4.99 -15.92
C GLN A 300 -0.68 -3.66 -16.14
N MET A 301 -1.96 -3.62 -15.80
CA MET A 301 -2.83 -2.47 -15.95
C MET A 301 -3.46 -2.08 -14.61
N HIS A 302 -3.46 -0.81 -14.30
CA HIS A 302 -4.10 -0.28 -13.10
C HIS A 302 -5.39 0.49 -13.45
N PHE A 303 -6.18 0.82 -12.48
CA PHE A 303 -7.42 1.59 -12.61
C PHE A 303 -7.17 3.08 -12.28
N PRO A 304 -8.01 4.02 -12.79
CA PRO A 304 -7.94 5.42 -12.41
C PRO A 304 -8.24 5.61 -10.92
N ALA A 305 -7.52 6.50 -10.24
CA ALA A 305 -7.75 6.86 -8.85
C ALA A 305 -8.52 8.17 -8.75
N LYS A 306 -9.46 8.24 -7.80
CA LYS A 306 -10.37 9.39 -7.65
C LYS A 306 -10.02 10.34 -6.51
N ASP A 307 -9.23 9.91 -5.53
CA ASP A 307 -9.09 10.65 -4.29
C ASP A 307 -8.06 11.77 -4.37
N GLY A 308 -8.53 12.99 -4.70
CA GLY A 308 -7.73 14.21 -4.68
C GLY A 308 -6.69 14.33 -5.79
N THR A 309 -6.64 13.36 -6.69
CA THR A 309 -5.92 13.44 -7.95
C THR A 309 -6.86 13.95 -9.03
N PRO A 310 -6.40 14.67 -10.04
CA PRO A 310 -7.19 14.86 -11.24
C PRO A 310 -7.63 13.47 -11.75
N ASP A 311 -8.87 13.36 -12.23
CA ASP A 311 -9.48 12.13 -12.78
C ASP A 311 -8.74 11.65 -14.06
N ILE A 312 -7.41 11.67 -14.02
CA ILE A 312 -6.53 11.34 -15.13
C ILE A 312 -5.83 10.04 -14.76
N PRO A 313 -6.15 8.90 -15.41
CA PRO A 313 -5.39 7.68 -15.27
C PRO A 313 -3.96 7.87 -15.78
N GLU A 314 -3.01 7.06 -15.33
CA GLU A 314 -1.65 7.03 -15.87
C GLU A 314 -1.69 6.65 -17.34
N THR A 315 -2.47 5.64 -17.69
CA THR A 315 -2.74 5.22 -19.06
C THR A 315 -4.24 5.36 -19.36
N SER A 316 -4.57 5.95 -20.48
CA SER A 316 -5.95 6.07 -20.93
C SER A 316 -6.54 4.71 -21.30
N ILE A 317 -7.82 4.47 -21.00
CA ILE A 317 -8.54 3.28 -21.50
C ILE A 317 -8.52 3.21 -23.02
N TYR A 318 -8.48 4.35 -23.71
CA TYR A 318 -8.40 4.40 -25.17
C TYR A 318 -7.04 3.93 -25.69
N ASP A 319 -5.94 4.21 -24.98
CA ASP A 319 -4.62 3.69 -25.33
C ASP A 319 -4.55 2.18 -25.11
N TYR A 320 -5.17 1.66 -24.05
CA TYR A 320 -5.33 0.22 -23.85
C TYR A 320 -6.14 -0.44 -24.97
N ILE A 321 -7.25 0.17 -25.40
CA ILE A 321 -8.07 -0.33 -26.50
C ILE A 321 -7.26 -0.32 -27.82
N GLN A 322 -6.51 0.74 -28.10
CA GLN A 322 -5.68 0.81 -29.30
C GLN A 322 -4.57 -0.25 -29.28
N PHE A 323 -3.94 -0.46 -28.13
CA PHE A 323 -2.94 -1.51 -27.99
C PHE A 323 -3.56 -2.91 -28.13
N ALA A 324 -4.72 -3.15 -27.53
CA ALA A 324 -5.45 -4.41 -27.70
C ALA A 324 -5.80 -4.70 -29.17
N LYS A 325 -6.22 -3.68 -29.93
CA LYS A 325 -6.46 -3.78 -31.39
C LYS A 325 -5.19 -4.08 -32.20
N TYR A 326 -4.02 -3.70 -31.69
CA TYR A 326 -2.74 -3.93 -32.34
C TYR A 326 -2.15 -5.31 -32.03
N LEU A 327 -2.50 -5.93 -30.89
CA LEU A 327 -1.92 -7.21 -30.44
C LEU A 327 -2.03 -8.36 -31.47
N PRO A 328 -3.10 -8.50 -32.29
CA PRO A 328 -3.15 -9.52 -33.34
C PRO A 328 -2.02 -9.41 -34.38
N GLU A 329 -1.53 -8.19 -34.68
CA GLU A 329 -0.41 -7.97 -35.58
C GLU A 329 0.93 -8.51 -35.02
N LEU A 330 0.96 -8.75 -33.70
CA LEU A 330 2.14 -9.23 -32.98
C LEU A 330 2.10 -10.74 -32.73
N GLN A 331 1.08 -11.46 -33.20
CA GLN A 331 0.79 -12.84 -32.79
C GLN A 331 1.92 -13.84 -33.07
N ASP A 332 2.74 -13.61 -34.07
CA ASP A 332 3.87 -14.50 -34.43
C ASP A 332 5.13 -14.21 -33.60
N ARG A 333 5.19 -13.06 -32.92
CA ARG A 333 6.38 -12.54 -32.24
C ARG A 333 6.24 -12.52 -30.71
N PHE A 334 5.04 -12.21 -30.24
CA PHE A 334 4.79 -11.98 -28.82
C PHE A 334 3.60 -12.80 -28.30
N PHE A 335 3.74 -13.27 -27.06
CA PHE A 335 2.66 -13.81 -26.25
C PHE A 335 2.45 -12.91 -25.03
N VAL A 336 1.24 -12.43 -24.82
CA VAL A 336 0.95 -11.43 -23.79
C VAL A 336 0.23 -12.04 -22.61
N LEU A 337 0.82 -11.92 -21.46
CA LEU A 337 0.19 -12.22 -20.17
C LEU A 337 -0.42 -10.91 -19.63
N ALA A 338 -1.69 -10.72 -19.91
CA ALA A 338 -2.43 -9.52 -19.54
C ALA A 338 -2.97 -9.65 -18.11
N ARG A 339 -2.60 -8.72 -17.23
CA ARG A 339 -3.00 -8.70 -15.83
C ARG A 339 -3.61 -7.35 -15.42
N PRO A 340 -4.90 -7.11 -15.66
CA PRO A 340 -5.58 -5.96 -15.10
C PRO A 340 -5.69 -6.11 -13.56
N HIS A 341 -5.65 -4.98 -12.87
CA HIS A 341 -5.88 -4.95 -11.42
C HIS A 341 -7.29 -5.48 -11.09
N PRO A 342 -7.50 -6.24 -10.00
CA PRO A 342 -8.83 -6.79 -9.66
C PRO A 342 -9.99 -5.77 -9.59
N LYS A 343 -9.68 -4.50 -9.35
CA LYS A 343 -10.66 -3.40 -9.33
C LYS A 343 -10.78 -2.65 -10.67
N PHE A 344 -10.11 -3.11 -11.72
CA PHE A 344 -10.03 -2.39 -13.00
C PHE A 344 -11.42 -2.10 -13.57
N GLU A 345 -12.22 -3.13 -13.78
CA GLU A 345 -13.56 -3.00 -14.36
C GLU A 345 -14.48 -2.14 -13.48
N GLU A 346 -14.54 -2.43 -12.18
CA GLU A 346 -15.39 -1.71 -11.22
C GLU A 346 -15.06 -0.22 -11.19
N GLN A 347 -13.78 0.13 -11.15
CA GLN A 347 -13.36 1.52 -11.02
C GLN A 347 -13.60 2.29 -12.32
N TYR A 348 -13.24 1.76 -13.48
CA TYR A 348 -13.55 2.40 -14.76
C TYR A 348 -15.06 2.57 -14.97
N ALA A 349 -15.89 1.61 -14.54
CA ALA A 349 -17.34 1.74 -14.60
C ALA A 349 -17.85 2.91 -13.73
N LYS A 350 -17.27 3.15 -12.56
CA LYS A 350 -17.58 4.32 -11.71
C LYS A 350 -17.22 5.66 -12.36
N PHE A 351 -16.27 5.67 -13.29
CA PHE A 351 -15.93 6.84 -14.11
C PHE A 351 -16.79 6.97 -15.39
N GLY A 352 -17.82 6.13 -15.55
CA GLY A 352 -18.69 6.14 -16.71
C GLY A 352 -18.10 5.50 -17.96
N MET A 353 -17.00 4.75 -17.84
CA MET A 353 -16.27 4.12 -18.95
C MET A 353 -16.55 2.61 -19.07
N GLY A 354 -17.70 2.16 -18.58
CA GLY A 354 -18.06 0.73 -18.58
C GLY A 354 -18.19 0.11 -19.98
N GLU A 355 -18.57 0.87 -20.99
CA GLU A 355 -18.62 0.38 -22.39
C GLU A 355 -17.21 0.16 -22.96
N GLN A 356 -16.32 1.11 -22.73
CA GLN A 356 -14.93 1.02 -23.16
C GLN A 356 -14.20 -0.16 -22.49
N VAL A 357 -14.49 -0.42 -21.23
CA VAL A 357 -13.93 -1.58 -20.51
C VAL A 357 -14.46 -2.89 -21.11
N ARG A 358 -15.74 -2.97 -21.42
CA ARG A 358 -16.29 -4.17 -22.09
C ARG A 358 -15.68 -4.39 -23.48
N GLU A 359 -15.53 -3.32 -24.29
CA GLU A 359 -14.81 -3.38 -25.57
C GLU A 359 -13.39 -3.89 -25.38
N PHE A 360 -12.69 -3.34 -24.40
CA PHE A 360 -11.31 -3.72 -24.10
C PHE A 360 -11.18 -5.21 -23.76
N PHE A 361 -11.98 -5.71 -22.82
CA PHE A 361 -11.93 -7.13 -22.43
C PHE A 361 -12.34 -8.06 -23.57
N GLN A 362 -13.30 -7.65 -24.40
CA GLN A 362 -13.68 -8.43 -25.58
C GLN A 362 -12.52 -8.53 -26.58
N LEU A 363 -11.83 -7.43 -26.86
CA LEU A 363 -10.64 -7.43 -27.73
C LEU A 363 -9.55 -8.35 -27.20
N LEU A 364 -9.31 -8.38 -25.88
CA LEU A 364 -8.33 -9.28 -25.29
C LEU A 364 -8.77 -10.76 -25.39
N ALA A 365 -10.05 -11.03 -25.18
CA ALA A 365 -10.60 -12.38 -25.26
C ALA A 365 -10.55 -12.96 -26.68
N ASP A 366 -10.71 -12.11 -27.69
CA ASP A 366 -10.69 -12.49 -29.11
C ASP A 366 -9.26 -12.59 -29.65
N CYS A 367 -8.25 -12.15 -28.90
CA CYS A 367 -6.87 -12.07 -29.36
C CYS A 367 -6.11 -13.40 -29.10
N PRO A 368 -5.62 -14.12 -30.14
CA PRO A 368 -5.07 -15.46 -29.99
C PRO A 368 -3.71 -15.53 -29.26
N ASN A 369 -3.02 -14.42 -29.14
CA ASN A 369 -1.73 -14.32 -28.45
C ASN A 369 -1.83 -13.63 -27.09
N VAL A 370 -3.03 -13.52 -26.52
CA VAL A 370 -3.26 -12.96 -25.19
C VAL A 370 -3.79 -14.04 -24.25
N TYR A 371 -3.25 -14.07 -23.06
CA TYR A 371 -3.79 -14.84 -21.93
C TYR A 371 -4.09 -13.90 -20.78
N MET A 372 -5.32 -13.93 -20.29
CA MET A 372 -5.73 -13.19 -19.10
C MET A 372 -5.18 -13.89 -17.86
N TYR A 373 -4.13 -13.31 -17.28
CA TYR A 373 -3.43 -13.89 -16.14
C TYR A 373 -4.06 -13.37 -14.83
N ASP A 374 -5.03 -14.11 -14.30
CA ASP A 374 -5.77 -13.79 -13.08
C ASP A 374 -5.35 -14.63 -11.85
N GLU A 375 -4.30 -15.45 -11.99
CA GLU A 375 -3.76 -16.24 -10.90
C GLU A 375 -3.39 -15.38 -9.69
N PRO A 376 -3.72 -15.81 -8.45
CA PRO A 376 -3.36 -15.06 -7.24
C PRO A 376 -1.86 -14.78 -7.14
N ASN A 377 -1.03 -15.78 -7.46
CA ASN A 377 0.42 -15.62 -7.52
C ASN A 377 0.87 -15.19 -8.92
N TYR A 378 1.23 -13.93 -9.07
CA TYR A 378 1.71 -13.37 -10.34
C TYR A 378 3.21 -13.54 -10.58
N MET A 379 3.96 -13.99 -9.59
CA MET A 379 5.42 -14.12 -9.68
C MET A 379 5.89 -15.00 -10.83
N PRO A 380 5.28 -16.17 -11.09
CA PRO A 380 5.65 -16.98 -12.24
C PRO A 380 5.57 -16.22 -13.57
N ALA A 381 4.51 -15.49 -13.81
CA ALA A 381 4.33 -14.71 -15.04
C ALA A 381 5.31 -13.53 -15.14
N LEU A 382 5.51 -12.80 -14.04
CA LEU A 382 6.43 -11.67 -13.98
C LEU A 382 7.87 -12.09 -14.22
N ILE A 383 8.29 -13.20 -13.57
CA ILE A 383 9.66 -13.71 -13.66
C ILE A 383 9.93 -14.35 -15.05
N SER A 384 8.94 -15.01 -15.64
CA SER A 384 9.10 -15.67 -16.95
C SER A 384 8.97 -14.73 -18.14
N ALA A 385 8.49 -13.50 -17.96
CA ALA A 385 8.35 -12.54 -19.04
C ALA A 385 9.72 -12.09 -19.60
N ASP A 386 9.77 -11.81 -20.90
CA ASP A 386 10.93 -11.19 -21.55
C ASP A 386 10.97 -9.68 -21.38
N CYS A 387 9.80 -9.06 -21.23
CA CYS A 387 9.66 -7.64 -20.96
C CYS A 387 8.38 -7.34 -20.15
N ILE A 388 8.34 -6.15 -19.57
CA ILE A 388 7.24 -5.70 -18.73
C ILE A 388 6.69 -4.38 -19.27
N ILE A 389 5.38 -4.31 -19.39
CA ILE A 389 4.65 -3.06 -19.64
C ILE A 389 3.71 -2.87 -18.46
N GLY A 390 3.76 -1.71 -17.82
CA GLY A 390 2.87 -1.44 -16.70
C GLY A 390 2.73 0.03 -16.39
N ASP A 391 1.69 0.35 -15.69
CA ASP A 391 1.46 1.67 -15.12
C ASP A 391 1.48 1.64 -13.59
N ARG A 392 0.76 2.48 -12.90
CA ARG A 392 0.79 2.65 -11.46
C ARG A 392 0.62 1.34 -10.68
N SER A 393 1.72 0.80 -10.15
CA SER A 393 1.69 -0.39 -9.30
C SER A 393 2.98 -0.56 -8.51
N ALA A 394 2.88 -1.12 -7.31
CA ALA A 394 4.03 -1.59 -6.54
C ALA A 394 4.85 -2.66 -7.28
N LEU A 395 4.20 -3.41 -8.18
CA LEU A 395 4.83 -4.39 -9.05
C LEU A 395 5.92 -3.77 -9.94
N MET A 396 5.76 -2.49 -10.33
CA MET A 396 6.82 -1.79 -11.06
C MET A 396 8.09 -1.63 -10.22
N VAL A 397 7.98 -1.46 -8.91
CA VAL A 397 9.17 -1.48 -8.04
C VAL A 397 9.76 -2.90 -7.97
N GLU A 398 8.92 -3.92 -7.92
CA GLU A 398 9.36 -5.33 -7.88
C GLU A 398 10.09 -5.75 -9.16
N SER A 399 9.74 -5.16 -10.30
CA SER A 399 10.34 -5.45 -11.60
C SER A 399 11.81 -5.04 -11.71
N CYS A 400 12.30 -4.13 -10.86
CA CYS A 400 13.64 -3.56 -10.97
C CYS A 400 14.78 -4.59 -10.83
N VAL A 401 14.53 -5.68 -10.10
CA VAL A 401 15.54 -6.74 -9.87
C VAL A 401 15.57 -7.81 -10.95
N LEU A 402 14.65 -7.76 -11.92
CA LEU A 402 14.56 -8.76 -13.00
C LEU A 402 15.55 -8.52 -14.14
N ASP A 403 16.18 -7.36 -14.20
CA ASP A 403 17.09 -6.94 -15.32
C ASP A 403 16.43 -7.05 -16.71
N LYS A 404 15.11 -6.83 -16.79
CA LYS A 404 14.34 -6.94 -18.05
C LYS A 404 13.94 -5.59 -18.58
N PRO A 405 13.84 -5.42 -19.92
CA PRO A 405 13.27 -4.22 -20.49
C PRO A 405 11.90 -3.95 -19.87
N THR A 406 11.71 -2.76 -19.35
CA THR A 406 10.48 -2.36 -18.66
C THR A 406 10.01 -1.02 -19.19
N LEU A 407 8.75 -0.97 -19.64
CA LEU A 407 8.07 0.27 -20.02
C LEU A 407 7.12 0.68 -18.90
N TYR A 408 7.35 1.86 -18.34
CA TYR A 408 6.45 2.49 -17.39
C TYR A 408 5.53 3.47 -18.13
N MET A 409 4.26 3.13 -18.19
CA MET A 409 3.22 3.99 -18.76
C MET A 409 2.83 5.02 -17.71
N THR A 410 3.04 6.30 -17.99
CA THR A 410 2.85 7.38 -17.03
C THR A 410 2.52 8.69 -17.72
N ASN A 411 2.11 9.67 -16.97
CA ASN A 411 1.94 11.04 -17.43
C ASN A 411 2.73 12.02 -16.55
N LEU A 412 2.75 13.29 -16.96
CA LEU A 412 3.54 14.31 -16.26
C LEU A 412 3.15 14.46 -14.78
N TRP A 413 1.86 14.33 -14.47
CA TRP A 413 1.35 14.48 -13.11
C TRP A 413 1.95 13.44 -12.16
N TYR A 414 1.98 12.16 -12.57
CA TYR A 414 2.55 11.07 -11.76
C TYR A 414 4.07 11.10 -11.73
N LYS A 415 4.70 11.46 -12.84
CA LYS A 415 6.16 11.57 -12.94
C LYS A 415 6.76 12.55 -11.93
N GLU A 416 6.06 13.65 -11.67
CA GLU A 416 6.49 14.67 -10.70
C GLU A 416 6.22 14.26 -9.24
N ARG A 417 5.55 13.13 -9.00
CA ARG A 417 5.11 12.68 -7.67
C ARG A 417 5.62 11.32 -7.27
N MET A 418 6.84 10.99 -7.66
CA MET A 418 7.52 9.80 -7.18
C MET A 418 8.16 10.05 -5.82
N LEU A 419 8.15 9.01 -4.97
CA LEU A 419 8.96 9.00 -3.75
C LEU A 419 10.45 8.95 -4.11
N ASP A 420 11.25 9.85 -3.54
CA ASP A 420 12.72 9.87 -3.73
C ASP A 420 13.37 8.51 -3.47
N ALA A 421 12.78 7.73 -2.57
CA ALA A 421 13.28 6.40 -2.20
C ALA A 421 13.26 5.38 -3.35
N VAL A 422 12.40 5.57 -4.34
CA VAL A 422 12.21 4.65 -5.48
C VAL A 422 12.25 5.36 -6.83
N ALA A 423 12.32 6.68 -6.87
CA ALA A 423 12.40 7.45 -8.10
C ALA A 423 13.50 6.94 -9.06
N PRO A 424 14.72 6.57 -8.60
CA PRO A 424 15.74 6.01 -9.48
C PRO A 424 15.30 4.77 -10.25
N ILE A 425 14.43 3.94 -9.66
CA ILE A 425 13.87 2.75 -10.31
C ILE A 425 13.02 3.18 -11.52
N PHE A 426 12.05 4.07 -11.29
CA PHE A 426 11.16 4.53 -12.35
C PHE A 426 11.89 5.33 -13.44
N ASP A 427 12.89 6.12 -13.08
CA ASP A 427 13.73 6.86 -14.05
C ASP A 427 14.56 5.91 -14.92
N SER A 428 14.88 4.74 -14.41
CA SER A 428 15.62 3.70 -15.15
C SER A 428 14.78 2.98 -16.20
N TYR A 429 13.45 3.09 -16.15
CA TYR A 429 12.55 2.47 -17.11
C TYR A 429 12.36 3.32 -18.35
N TYR A 430 11.98 2.68 -19.46
CA TYR A 430 11.40 3.39 -20.59
C TYR A 430 10.12 4.06 -20.14
N GLN A 431 9.87 5.25 -20.64
CA GLN A 431 8.70 6.05 -20.28
C GLN A 431 7.77 6.12 -21.47
N GLY A 432 6.48 5.86 -21.27
CA GLY A 432 5.45 5.97 -22.27
C GLY A 432 4.22 6.68 -21.72
N SER A 433 3.44 7.33 -22.58
CA SER A 433 2.20 8.01 -22.22
C SER A 433 1.02 7.62 -23.11
N GLU A 434 1.30 6.99 -24.23
CA GLU A 434 0.27 6.63 -25.22
C GLU A 434 0.59 5.28 -25.91
N PHE A 435 -0.38 4.77 -26.66
CA PHE A 435 -0.27 3.50 -27.41
C PHE A 435 1.00 3.39 -28.26
N TYR A 436 1.39 4.47 -28.93
CA TYR A 436 2.58 4.47 -29.78
C TYR A 436 3.87 4.14 -29.03
N ASP A 437 3.97 4.54 -27.77
CA ASP A 437 5.13 4.23 -26.93
C ASP A 437 5.22 2.72 -26.64
N MET A 438 4.06 2.07 -26.41
CA MET A 438 4.00 0.61 -26.24
C MET A 438 4.48 -0.12 -27.51
N LYS A 439 4.03 0.33 -28.68
CA LYS A 439 4.43 -0.21 -29.95
C LYS A 439 5.94 -0.05 -30.20
N LEU A 440 6.47 1.16 -30.03
CA LEU A 440 7.89 1.44 -30.21
C LEU A 440 8.76 0.64 -29.25
N PHE A 441 8.33 0.49 -28.00
CA PHE A 441 9.03 -0.30 -27.01
C PHE A 441 9.15 -1.78 -27.44
N LEU A 442 8.05 -2.38 -27.89
CA LEU A 442 8.07 -3.76 -28.37
C LEU A 442 8.93 -3.93 -29.62
N ASP A 443 8.77 -3.06 -30.61
CA ASP A 443 9.46 -3.18 -31.91
C ASP A 443 10.97 -2.91 -31.80
N PHE A 444 11.38 -1.92 -31.04
CA PHE A 444 12.79 -1.50 -31.00
C PHE A 444 13.55 -2.04 -29.80
N VAL A 445 12.97 -1.95 -28.62
CA VAL A 445 13.69 -2.35 -27.39
C VAL A 445 13.67 -3.86 -27.25
N VAL A 446 12.50 -4.48 -27.39
CA VAL A 446 12.32 -5.90 -27.07
C VAL A 446 12.70 -6.78 -28.26
N GLU A 447 12.15 -6.52 -29.45
CA GLU A 447 12.36 -7.37 -30.62
C GLU A 447 13.78 -7.24 -31.17
N LYS A 448 14.24 -6.01 -31.38
CA LYS A 448 15.59 -5.74 -31.91
C LYS A 448 16.69 -5.82 -30.86
N GLY A 449 16.33 -5.99 -29.56
CA GLY A 449 17.27 -6.08 -28.47
C GLY A 449 18.01 -4.77 -28.16
N PHE A 450 17.42 -3.64 -28.52
CA PHE A 450 18.05 -2.31 -28.31
C PHE A 450 17.75 -1.74 -26.94
N ASP A 451 18.18 -2.48 -25.89
CA ASP A 451 17.94 -2.11 -24.49
C ASP A 451 19.09 -1.26 -23.92
N TYR A 452 19.11 0.02 -24.28
CA TYR A 452 20.14 0.96 -23.82
C TYR A 452 20.00 1.40 -22.35
N LYS A 453 18.85 1.07 -21.68
CA LYS A 453 18.63 1.39 -20.26
C LYS A 453 19.01 0.26 -19.30
N ARG A 454 19.52 -0.85 -19.80
CA ARG A 454 19.83 -2.03 -18.99
C ARG A 454 20.76 -1.72 -17.81
N GLU A 455 21.87 -1.04 -18.08
CA GLU A 455 22.83 -0.70 -17.04
C GLU A 455 22.26 0.28 -16.01
N THR A 456 21.46 1.25 -16.47
CA THR A 456 20.79 2.19 -15.58
C THR A 456 19.81 1.47 -14.63
N ARG A 457 19.09 0.44 -15.12
CA ARG A 457 18.21 -0.39 -14.27
C ARG A 457 18.99 -1.15 -13.21
N ARG A 458 20.13 -1.75 -13.58
CA ARG A 458 20.99 -2.47 -12.62
C ARG A 458 21.48 -1.55 -11.52
N GLN A 459 21.93 -0.36 -11.88
CA GLN A 459 22.39 0.64 -10.91
C GLN A 459 21.26 1.11 -10.00
N ALA A 460 20.07 1.35 -10.54
CA ALA A 460 18.90 1.73 -9.76
C ALA A 460 18.49 0.63 -8.77
N ALA A 461 18.46 -0.64 -9.21
CA ALA A 461 18.20 -1.78 -8.34
C ALA A 461 19.23 -1.88 -7.19
N ALA A 462 20.51 -1.79 -7.51
CA ALA A 462 21.58 -1.83 -6.50
C ALA A 462 21.50 -0.66 -5.50
N GLN A 463 21.02 0.50 -5.93
CA GLN A 463 20.86 1.68 -5.07
C GLN A 463 19.63 1.57 -4.15
N CYS A 464 18.51 1.04 -4.66
CA CYS A 464 17.22 1.11 -4.00
C CYS A 464 16.83 -0.17 -3.26
N VAL A 465 17.48 -1.31 -3.54
CA VAL A 465 17.18 -2.61 -2.98
C VAL A 465 18.27 -3.08 -2.04
N SER A 466 17.92 -3.39 -0.80
CA SER A 466 18.83 -3.97 0.19
C SER A 466 18.61 -5.47 0.32
N SER A 467 19.66 -6.21 0.66
CA SER A 467 19.61 -7.63 1.06
C SER A 467 18.89 -8.55 0.07
N LEU A 468 19.11 -8.35 -1.23
CA LEU A 468 18.53 -9.20 -2.27
C LEU A 468 18.95 -10.68 -2.07
N GLY A 469 17.98 -11.58 -1.93
CA GLY A 469 18.20 -13.01 -1.65
C GLY A 469 18.68 -13.32 -0.23
N GLN A 470 18.50 -12.40 0.72
CA GLN A 470 18.96 -12.53 2.12
C GLN A 470 17.96 -11.98 3.14
N VAL A 471 16.68 -11.84 2.77
CA VAL A 471 15.64 -11.30 3.67
C VAL A 471 15.23 -12.28 4.77
#